data_a77898362b5d1083ad11e8c8dafa6663
#
_entry.id   a77898362b5d1083ad11e8c8dafa6663
#
_cell.length_a   1.000
_cell.length_b   1.000
_cell.length_c   1.000
_cell.angle_alpha   90.00
_cell.angle_beta   90.00
_cell.angle_gamma   90.00
#
_symmetry.space_group_name_H-M   'P 1'
#
loop_
_entity.id
_entity.type
_entity.pdbx_description
1 polymer ?
#
loop_
_entity_poly.entity_id
_entity_poly.type
_entity_poly.pdbx_seq_one_letter_code
_entity_poly.pdbx_strand_id
1 'polypeptide(L)'
;MKRTLYLLAVMAFTLTAQAQKADYNLIIGTYTTPGNSEGIYVYDFNTNTAAFKANTVEKSVNPSFLSVDPSKRFVYAVNEDGVKSTVSAFSFDAAVGKLSFLNKQAAEGQDPCYLISDEKNVIVANYTSGSIAVFGKDASGALTAAKQVIQHTGSSIDTARQKSAHVHMVRFSPDRKHVIVNDLGEDKIYLYAYNRDAGDSILVVKDSVKIKPGSGPRHIVFSPNGKFAYLIQEMQGDLTVFSYTDGLLKKIQETDIVAKDFKGEIGSADIQISADGKFLYASNRGTANDITVFAIQKDGQLIKKSQSSTLGKGPRAFVIDPSGKWLLVGHQYTNDVVIFKRNQITGAITDTGKRIALGAPVCFVFVPKK
;
A
#
# COMPACT_ATOMS: atom_id res chain seq x y z
N MET A 1 -55.99 -19.20 -56.62
CA MET A 1 -54.58 -19.22 -56.11
C MET A 1 -54.35 -17.98 -55.25
N LYS A 2 -54.46 -18.12 -53.94
CA LYS A 2 -54.21 -17.01 -52.98
C LYS A 2 -52.78 -17.20 -52.43
N ARG A 3 -51.88 -16.25 -52.68
CA ARG A 3 -50.52 -16.22 -52.14
C ARG A 3 -50.57 -15.43 -50.82
N THR A 4 -50.33 -16.11 -49.69
CA THR A 4 -50.20 -15.51 -48.37
C THR A 4 -48.75 -15.10 -48.19
N LEU A 5 -48.51 -13.78 -48.03
CA LEU A 5 -47.20 -13.20 -47.70
C LEU A 5 -46.98 -13.24 -46.19
N TYR A 6 -46.02 -13.97 -45.68
CA TYR A 6 -45.57 -13.91 -44.30
C TYR A 6 -44.54 -12.79 -44.16
N LEU A 7 -44.84 -11.71 -43.44
CA LEU A 7 -43.92 -10.72 -43.00
C LEU A 7 -43.21 -11.27 -41.74
N LEU A 8 -41.92 -11.56 -41.82
CA LEU A 8 -41.04 -11.79 -40.67
C LEU A 8 -40.65 -10.42 -40.08
N ALA A 9 -41.17 -10.07 -38.93
CA ALA A 9 -40.72 -8.92 -38.13
C ALA A 9 -39.47 -9.34 -37.34
N VAL A 10 -38.28 -8.88 -37.78
CA VAL A 10 -37.06 -9.02 -37.00
C VAL A 10 -37.08 -7.95 -35.87
N MET A 11 -37.39 -8.35 -34.65
CA MET A 11 -37.17 -7.51 -33.47
C MET A 11 -35.68 -7.44 -33.17
N ALA A 12 -35.03 -6.34 -33.54
CA ALA A 12 -33.69 -6.01 -33.08
C ALA A 12 -33.76 -5.60 -31.59
N PHE A 13 -33.41 -6.51 -30.70
CA PHE A 13 -33.15 -6.17 -29.29
C PHE A 13 -31.83 -5.36 -29.22
N THR A 14 -31.92 -4.03 -29.14
CA THR A 14 -30.81 -3.19 -28.74
C THR A 14 -30.58 -3.41 -27.24
N LEU A 15 -29.63 -4.27 -26.88
CA LEU A 15 -29.06 -4.34 -25.53
C LEU A 15 -28.35 -3.02 -25.26
N THR A 16 -29.03 -2.07 -24.66
CA THR A 16 -28.36 -0.94 -24.02
C THR A 16 -27.58 -1.50 -22.83
N ALA A 17 -26.26 -1.66 -23.01
CA ALA A 17 -25.37 -1.92 -21.91
C ALA A 17 -25.43 -0.69 -20.96
N GLN A 18 -26.29 -0.75 -19.94
CA GLN A 18 -26.27 0.23 -18.87
C GLN A 18 -24.88 0.14 -18.25
N ALA A 19 -24.06 1.18 -18.43
CA ALA A 19 -22.77 1.30 -17.77
C ALA A 19 -23.03 1.22 -16.26
N GLN A 20 -22.59 0.11 -15.64
CA GLN A 20 -22.78 -0.10 -14.22
C GLN A 20 -22.06 1.01 -13.46
N LYS A 21 -22.79 1.78 -12.63
CA LYS A 21 -22.27 2.95 -11.90
C LYS A 21 -21.05 2.53 -11.05
N ALA A 22 -19.95 3.29 -11.14
CA ALA A 22 -18.81 3.11 -10.26
C ALA A 22 -19.20 3.40 -8.81
N ASP A 23 -18.74 2.59 -7.88
CA ASP A 23 -19.04 2.69 -6.45
C ASP A 23 -17.85 3.17 -5.61
N TYR A 24 -16.64 3.18 -6.21
CA TYR A 24 -15.42 3.67 -5.58
C TYR A 24 -14.59 4.57 -6.50
N ASN A 25 -13.85 5.48 -5.87
CA ASN A 25 -12.68 6.12 -6.46
C ASN A 25 -11.47 5.24 -6.14
N LEU A 26 -10.70 4.88 -7.16
CA LEU A 26 -9.39 4.25 -7.02
C LEU A 26 -8.32 5.32 -7.24
N ILE A 27 -7.60 5.69 -6.19
CA ILE A 27 -6.53 6.69 -6.21
C ILE A 27 -5.21 5.94 -6.32
N ILE A 28 -4.38 6.32 -7.30
CA ILE A 28 -3.10 5.66 -7.58
C ILE A 28 -1.97 6.67 -7.51
N GLY A 29 -1.01 6.41 -6.62
CA GLY A 29 0.26 7.11 -6.54
C GLY A 29 1.32 6.46 -7.45
N THR A 30 2.20 7.27 -8.01
CA THR A 30 3.15 6.83 -9.04
C THR A 30 4.55 7.38 -8.80
N TYR A 31 5.56 6.80 -9.46
CA TYR A 31 6.80 7.51 -9.72
C TYR A 31 6.70 8.29 -11.04
N THR A 32 7.07 9.55 -11.00
CA THR A 32 7.07 10.44 -12.17
C THR A 32 8.45 10.58 -12.79
N THR A 33 9.51 10.21 -12.07
CA THR A 33 10.91 10.33 -12.50
C THR A 33 11.71 9.08 -12.11
N PRO A 34 12.41 8.43 -13.05
CA PRO A 34 12.22 8.53 -14.51
C PRO A 34 10.92 7.84 -14.90
N GLY A 35 10.03 8.49 -15.64
CA GLY A 35 8.75 7.86 -16.01
C GLY A 35 7.83 8.73 -16.85
N ASN A 36 6.73 8.12 -17.25
CA ASN A 36 5.68 8.73 -18.10
C ASN A 36 4.44 9.11 -17.28
N SER A 37 4.58 9.28 -15.97
CA SER A 37 3.48 9.64 -15.08
C SER A 37 3.52 11.13 -14.75
N GLU A 38 2.34 11.73 -14.49
CA GLU A 38 2.20 13.13 -14.09
C GLU A 38 2.00 13.32 -12.58
N GLY A 39 1.68 12.25 -11.84
CA GLY A 39 1.44 12.38 -10.40
C GLY A 39 0.43 11.39 -9.84
N ILE A 40 -0.67 11.90 -9.25
CA ILE A 40 -1.72 11.11 -8.60
C ILE A 40 -2.90 10.96 -9.55
N TYR A 41 -3.28 9.74 -9.86
CA TYR A 41 -4.40 9.44 -10.75
C TYR A 41 -5.62 8.99 -9.96
N VAL A 42 -6.80 9.41 -10.38
CA VAL A 42 -8.07 8.95 -9.84
C VAL A 42 -8.86 8.25 -10.94
N TYR A 43 -9.29 7.04 -10.67
CA TYR A 43 -10.16 6.25 -11.54
C TYR A 43 -11.51 6.02 -10.86
N ASP A 44 -12.57 6.07 -11.64
CA ASP A 44 -13.84 5.46 -11.27
C ASP A 44 -13.71 3.95 -11.32
N PHE A 45 -14.06 3.24 -10.26
CA PHE A 45 -13.97 1.78 -10.18
C PHE A 45 -15.30 1.16 -9.74
N ASN A 46 -15.68 0.05 -10.38
CA ASN A 46 -16.86 -0.73 -10.02
C ASN A 46 -16.47 -2.06 -9.38
N THR A 47 -16.75 -2.24 -8.09
CA THR A 47 -16.36 -3.43 -7.34
C THR A 47 -17.12 -4.70 -7.73
N ASN A 48 -18.22 -4.62 -8.48
CA ASN A 48 -18.93 -5.80 -8.96
C ASN A 48 -18.33 -6.39 -10.23
N THR A 49 -17.78 -5.54 -11.11
CA THR A 49 -17.32 -5.94 -12.45
C THR A 49 -15.86 -5.72 -12.72
N ALA A 50 -15.16 -5.02 -11.82
CA ALA A 50 -13.83 -4.45 -12.04
C ALA A 50 -13.76 -3.59 -13.33
N ALA A 51 -14.86 -2.93 -13.69
CA ALA A 51 -14.84 -1.89 -14.71
C ALA A 51 -14.21 -0.64 -14.10
N PHE A 52 -13.37 0.03 -14.88
CA PHE A 52 -12.69 1.25 -14.47
C PHE A 52 -12.72 2.29 -15.60
N LYS A 53 -12.65 3.55 -15.22
CA LYS A 53 -12.56 4.68 -16.14
C LYS A 53 -11.65 5.75 -15.53
N ALA A 54 -10.68 6.25 -16.30
CA ALA A 54 -9.88 7.39 -15.88
C ALA A 54 -10.79 8.60 -15.60
N ASN A 55 -10.54 9.27 -14.49
CA ASN A 55 -11.34 10.42 -14.05
C ASN A 55 -10.47 11.69 -14.02
N THR A 56 -9.59 11.84 -13.04
CA THR A 56 -8.74 13.02 -12.87
C THR A 56 -7.28 12.66 -12.64
N VAL A 57 -6.40 13.62 -12.90
CA VAL A 57 -4.97 13.57 -12.58
C VAL A 57 -4.61 14.82 -11.81
N GLU A 58 -3.92 14.67 -10.69
CA GLU A 58 -3.32 15.76 -9.93
C GLU A 58 -1.80 15.71 -10.06
N LYS A 59 -1.18 16.78 -10.54
CA LYS A 59 0.27 16.85 -10.74
C LYS A 59 1.01 16.84 -9.42
N SER A 60 1.97 15.93 -9.30
CA SER A 60 2.78 15.79 -8.10
C SER A 60 4.09 15.06 -8.43
N VAL A 61 5.20 15.45 -7.83
CA VAL A 61 6.49 14.81 -8.06
C VAL A 61 6.57 13.54 -7.22
N ASN A 62 6.78 12.39 -7.87
CA ASN A 62 6.98 11.08 -7.24
C ASN A 62 6.06 10.83 -6.01
N PRO A 63 4.72 10.94 -6.14
CA PRO A 63 3.80 10.65 -5.04
C PRO A 63 3.71 9.14 -4.80
N SER A 64 4.80 8.56 -4.30
CA SER A 64 5.01 7.12 -4.23
C SER A 64 4.19 6.43 -3.14
N PHE A 65 3.71 7.17 -2.15
CA PHE A 65 2.80 6.65 -1.13
C PHE A 65 1.74 7.69 -0.74
N LEU A 66 0.52 7.20 -0.52
CA LEU A 66 -0.66 8.02 -0.23
C LEU A 66 -1.36 7.54 1.05
N SER A 67 -1.89 8.46 1.84
CA SER A 67 -2.81 8.17 2.93
C SER A 67 -4.06 9.04 2.82
N VAL A 68 -5.23 8.42 2.93
CA VAL A 68 -6.50 9.13 3.05
C VAL A 68 -6.84 9.28 4.52
N ASP A 69 -7.21 10.46 4.95
CA ASP A 69 -7.57 10.71 6.34
C ASP A 69 -8.89 10.02 6.73
N PRO A 70 -9.19 9.83 8.02
CA PRO A 70 -10.40 9.16 8.47
C PRO A 70 -11.70 9.80 7.98
N SER A 71 -11.71 11.12 7.74
CA SER A 71 -12.88 11.84 7.20
C SER A 71 -13.12 11.60 5.71
N LYS A 72 -12.12 11.04 5.00
CA LYS A 72 -12.10 10.84 3.55
C LYS A 72 -12.19 12.14 2.75
N ARG A 73 -11.89 13.28 3.36
CA ARG A 73 -11.88 14.59 2.72
C ARG A 73 -10.49 15.07 2.34
N PHE A 74 -9.45 14.42 2.87
CA PHE A 74 -8.07 14.82 2.64
C PHE A 74 -7.21 13.62 2.24
N VAL A 75 -6.27 13.87 1.35
CA VAL A 75 -5.25 12.91 0.91
C VAL A 75 -3.89 13.55 1.14
N TYR A 76 -2.99 12.78 1.74
CA TYR A 76 -1.60 13.17 1.94
C TYR A 76 -0.70 12.28 1.10
N ALA A 77 0.33 12.87 0.51
CA ALA A 77 1.28 12.17 -0.35
C ALA A 77 2.71 12.47 0.10
N VAL A 78 3.57 11.46 0.10
CA VAL A 78 5.02 11.67 0.12
C VAL A 78 5.47 12.08 -1.29
N ASN A 79 6.57 12.85 -1.38
CA ASN A 79 7.20 13.23 -2.63
C ASN A 79 8.69 12.94 -2.54
N GLU A 80 9.12 11.83 -3.16
CA GLU A 80 10.52 11.39 -3.16
C GLU A 80 11.33 12.23 -4.16
N ASP A 81 12.20 13.10 -3.67
CA ASP A 81 13.06 13.99 -4.48
C ASP A 81 14.40 14.27 -3.77
N GLY A 82 14.99 13.26 -3.15
CA GLY A 82 16.25 13.37 -2.41
C GLY A 82 16.19 14.46 -1.35
N VAL A 83 17.12 15.41 -1.39
CA VAL A 83 17.18 16.55 -0.44
C VAL A 83 16.03 17.55 -0.60
N LYS A 84 15.26 17.49 -1.70
CA LYS A 84 14.10 18.36 -1.97
C LYS A 84 12.77 17.67 -1.66
N SER A 85 12.83 16.51 -1.03
CA SER A 85 11.64 15.73 -0.67
C SER A 85 10.65 16.54 0.15
N THR A 86 9.37 16.35 -0.13
CA THR A 86 8.26 17.03 0.55
C THR A 86 7.16 16.06 0.93
N VAL A 87 6.23 16.57 1.73
CA VAL A 87 4.94 15.93 2.00
C VAL A 87 3.85 16.89 1.57
N SER A 88 2.94 16.44 0.71
CA SER A 88 1.87 17.27 0.14
C SER A 88 0.52 16.91 0.73
N ALA A 89 -0.33 17.92 0.91
CA ALA A 89 -1.72 17.80 1.32
C ALA A 89 -2.67 18.20 0.19
N PHE A 90 -3.76 17.45 0.04
CA PHE A 90 -4.81 17.69 -0.93
C PHE A 90 -6.17 17.58 -0.25
N SER A 91 -7.12 18.44 -0.61
CA SER A 91 -8.53 18.16 -0.37
C SER A 91 -9.04 17.16 -1.42
N PHE A 92 -10.02 16.34 -1.05
CA PHE A 92 -10.59 15.32 -1.92
C PHE A 92 -12.12 15.41 -1.95
N ASP A 93 -12.67 15.62 -3.13
CA ASP A 93 -14.10 15.51 -3.39
C ASP A 93 -14.42 14.10 -3.92
N ALA A 94 -14.95 13.25 -3.04
CA ALA A 94 -15.27 11.87 -3.37
C ALA A 94 -16.44 11.71 -4.36
N ALA A 95 -17.31 12.71 -4.50
CA ALA A 95 -18.45 12.63 -5.42
C ALA A 95 -17.98 12.70 -6.88
N VAL A 96 -17.03 13.59 -7.16
CA VAL A 96 -16.47 13.79 -8.50
C VAL A 96 -15.10 13.18 -8.71
N GLY A 97 -14.47 12.66 -7.63
CA GLY A 97 -13.14 12.03 -7.70
C GLY A 97 -12.03 13.05 -8.00
N LYS A 98 -12.08 14.24 -7.37
CA LYS A 98 -11.13 15.32 -7.64
C LYS A 98 -10.26 15.62 -6.42
N LEU A 99 -8.94 15.61 -6.63
CA LEU A 99 -7.96 16.18 -5.70
C LEU A 99 -7.75 17.67 -6.00
N SER A 100 -7.50 18.45 -4.95
CA SER A 100 -7.10 19.86 -5.08
C SER A 100 -5.98 20.13 -4.08
N PHE A 101 -4.83 20.60 -4.57
CA PHE A 101 -3.66 20.89 -3.75
C PHE A 101 -3.97 21.93 -2.67
N LEU A 102 -3.55 21.68 -1.45
CA LEU A 102 -3.66 22.60 -0.32
C LEU A 102 -2.32 23.27 -0.03
N ASN A 103 -1.34 22.46 0.39
CA ASN A 103 0.02 22.91 0.64
C ASN A 103 1.00 21.72 0.63
N LYS A 104 2.28 22.02 0.80
CA LYS A 104 3.33 21.05 1.07
C LYS A 104 4.29 21.57 2.14
N GLN A 105 4.93 20.64 2.85
CA GLN A 105 6.01 20.89 3.80
C GLN A 105 7.27 20.13 3.37
N ALA A 106 8.46 20.60 3.78
CA ALA A 106 9.68 19.79 3.67
C ALA A 106 9.48 18.47 4.42
N ALA A 107 9.98 17.34 3.89
CA ALA A 107 9.79 16.03 4.52
C ALA A 107 10.57 15.85 5.83
N GLU A 108 11.44 16.83 6.17
CA GLU A 108 12.36 16.77 7.32
C GLU A 108 13.26 15.52 7.28
N GLY A 109 13.54 15.06 6.06
CA GLY A 109 14.36 13.91 5.72
C GLY A 109 14.36 13.68 4.22
N GLN A 110 15.04 12.61 3.77
CA GLN A 110 15.20 12.30 2.35
C GLN A 110 14.42 11.04 1.99
N ASP A 111 13.82 11.08 0.78
CA ASP A 111 13.07 9.99 0.16
C ASP A 111 12.02 9.38 1.09
N PRO A 112 11.01 10.19 1.48
CA PRO A 112 9.88 9.68 2.25
C PRO A 112 9.12 8.62 1.43
N CYS A 113 9.05 7.39 1.93
CA CYS A 113 8.48 6.27 1.18
C CYS A 113 7.18 5.71 1.77
N TYR A 114 6.78 6.20 2.93
CA TYR A 114 5.55 5.79 3.60
C TYR A 114 4.99 6.89 4.48
N LEU A 115 3.67 6.97 4.61
CA LEU A 115 3.02 7.85 5.57
C LEU A 115 1.70 7.27 6.08
N ILE A 116 1.30 7.70 7.27
CA ILE A 116 -0.02 7.46 7.86
C ILE A 116 -0.62 8.77 8.33
N SER A 117 -1.95 8.84 8.39
CA SER A 117 -2.65 10.01 8.92
C SER A 117 -3.81 9.62 9.83
N ASP A 118 -4.06 10.42 10.85
CA ASP A 118 -5.28 10.40 11.64
C ASP A 118 -5.98 11.77 11.60
N GLU A 119 -6.80 12.08 12.56
CA GLU A 119 -7.56 13.33 12.62
C GLU A 119 -6.66 14.56 12.85
N LYS A 120 -5.47 14.40 13.46
CA LYS A 120 -4.60 15.51 13.92
C LYS A 120 -3.22 15.52 13.29
N ASN A 121 -2.67 14.34 12.99
CA ASN A 121 -1.27 14.21 12.60
C ASN A 121 -1.11 13.45 11.29
N VAL A 122 0.00 13.74 10.60
CA VAL A 122 0.56 12.95 9.51
C VAL A 122 1.96 12.52 9.94
N ILE A 123 2.23 11.21 9.93
CA ILE A 123 3.51 10.62 10.35
C ILE A 123 4.16 10.01 9.12
N VAL A 124 5.42 10.35 8.87
CA VAL A 124 6.16 10.04 7.64
C VAL A 124 7.42 9.24 7.97
N ALA A 125 7.69 8.23 7.17
CA ALA A 125 8.92 7.47 7.18
C ALA A 125 9.85 7.96 6.05
N ASN A 126 11.01 8.50 6.39
CA ASN A 126 12.03 8.96 5.47
C ASN A 126 13.11 7.86 5.31
N TYR A 127 13.16 7.24 4.14
CA TYR A 127 13.99 6.07 3.90
C TYR A 127 15.49 6.41 3.88
N THR A 128 15.91 7.31 3.02
CA THR A 128 17.34 7.59 2.82
C THR A 128 17.99 8.24 4.04
N SER A 129 17.27 9.10 4.75
CA SER A 129 17.78 9.69 6.00
C SER A 129 17.60 8.82 7.24
N GLY A 130 16.79 7.75 7.19
CA GLY A 130 16.51 6.90 8.34
C GLY A 130 15.81 7.65 9.47
N SER A 131 14.83 8.51 9.15
CA SER A 131 14.14 9.35 10.12
C SER A 131 12.62 9.25 10.03
N ILE A 132 11.95 9.74 11.08
CA ILE A 132 10.50 9.88 11.15
C ILE A 132 10.19 11.37 11.35
N ALA A 133 9.22 11.89 10.60
CA ALA A 133 8.70 13.24 10.81
C ALA A 133 7.20 13.20 11.14
N VAL A 134 6.76 14.02 12.08
CA VAL A 134 5.35 14.17 12.46
C VAL A 134 4.91 15.58 12.18
N PHE A 135 3.89 15.72 11.33
CA PHE A 135 3.27 17.00 10.98
C PHE A 135 1.90 17.10 11.61
N GLY A 136 1.50 18.30 12.01
CA GLY A 136 0.13 18.60 12.36
C GLY A 136 -0.73 18.87 11.13
N LYS A 137 -2.03 18.97 11.35
CA LYS A 137 -3.03 19.42 10.37
C LYS A 137 -3.81 20.57 10.92
N ASP A 138 -4.12 21.56 10.11
CA ASP A 138 -5.08 22.61 10.43
C ASP A 138 -6.53 22.20 10.08
N ALA A 139 -7.49 23.09 10.32
CA ALA A 139 -8.91 22.82 10.08
C ALA A 139 -9.23 22.65 8.58
N SER A 140 -8.42 23.20 7.68
CA SER A 140 -8.56 23.05 6.23
C SER A 140 -7.97 21.74 5.70
N GLY A 141 -7.25 20.97 6.55
CA GLY A 141 -6.51 19.76 6.17
C GLY A 141 -5.10 20.05 5.68
N ALA A 142 -4.67 21.30 5.62
CA ALA A 142 -3.31 21.65 5.28
C ALA A 142 -2.32 21.23 6.36
N LEU A 143 -1.10 20.86 5.95
CA LEU A 143 -0.02 20.47 6.86
C LEU A 143 0.55 21.70 7.57
N THR A 144 0.76 21.60 8.88
CA THR A 144 1.59 22.55 9.64
C THR A 144 3.06 22.20 9.52
N ALA A 145 3.95 23.03 10.05
CA ALA A 145 5.36 22.66 10.22
C ALA A 145 5.48 21.36 11.06
N ALA A 146 6.59 20.65 10.87
CA ALA A 146 6.87 19.44 11.63
C ALA A 146 6.85 19.72 13.14
N LYS A 147 6.14 18.91 13.89
CA LYS A 147 6.06 18.98 15.35
C LYS A 147 7.15 18.16 16.02
N GLN A 148 7.59 17.09 15.36
CA GLN A 148 8.62 16.19 15.89
C GLN A 148 9.37 15.56 14.73
N VAL A 149 10.70 15.45 14.89
CA VAL A 149 11.58 14.68 14.01
C VAL A 149 12.39 13.73 14.86
N ILE A 150 12.42 12.45 14.47
CA ILE A 150 13.16 11.42 15.19
C ILE A 150 14.16 10.80 14.23
N GLN A 151 15.45 10.88 14.54
CA GLN A 151 16.52 10.26 13.80
C GLN A 151 16.84 8.89 14.38
N HIS A 152 16.77 7.84 13.56
CA HIS A 152 17.33 6.54 13.89
C HIS A 152 18.83 6.52 13.56
N THR A 153 19.60 5.78 14.36
CA THR A 153 21.05 5.65 14.19
C THR A 153 21.45 4.20 14.39
N GLY A 154 22.01 3.61 13.38
CA GLY A 154 22.45 2.21 13.43
C GLY A 154 22.69 1.65 12.05
N SER A 155 23.03 0.38 11.99
CA SER A 155 23.36 -0.34 10.75
C SER A 155 23.13 -1.84 10.97
N SER A 156 23.26 -2.63 9.90
CA SER A 156 23.26 -4.08 9.97
C SER A 156 24.32 -4.68 9.05
N ILE A 157 24.21 -5.98 8.76
CA ILE A 157 25.28 -6.78 8.15
C ILE A 157 25.50 -6.55 6.66
N ASP A 158 24.49 -6.06 5.92
CA ASP A 158 24.60 -5.79 4.50
C ASP A 158 25.26 -4.42 4.28
N THR A 159 26.53 -4.46 3.91
CA THR A 159 27.33 -3.23 3.72
C THR A 159 26.91 -2.39 2.51
N ALA A 160 26.09 -2.89 1.60
CA ALA A 160 25.56 -2.14 0.47
C ALA A 160 24.25 -1.45 0.80
N ARG A 161 23.35 -2.13 1.56
CA ARG A 161 21.97 -1.69 1.80
C ARG A 161 21.69 -1.25 3.24
N GLN A 162 22.59 -1.55 4.20
CA GLN A 162 22.35 -1.36 5.65
C GLN A 162 23.50 -0.65 6.35
N LYS A 163 24.19 0.28 5.66
CA LYS A 163 25.26 1.11 6.27
C LYS A 163 24.72 2.10 7.31
N SER A 164 23.44 2.42 7.23
CA SER A 164 22.72 3.36 8.10
C SER A 164 21.29 2.92 8.29
N ALA A 165 20.57 3.55 9.21
CA ALA A 165 19.13 3.41 9.36
C ALA A 165 18.39 3.77 8.07
N HIS A 166 17.33 3.03 7.74
CA HIS A 166 16.43 3.23 6.61
C HIS A 166 14.99 2.95 7.03
N VAL A 167 14.31 3.97 7.55
CA VAL A 167 12.92 3.83 7.99
C VAL A 167 12.02 3.63 6.78
N HIS A 168 11.45 2.43 6.64
CA HIS A 168 10.65 2.09 5.46
C HIS A 168 9.15 2.19 5.68
N MET A 169 8.66 2.03 6.90
CA MET A 169 7.23 2.08 7.19
C MET A 169 6.96 2.61 8.57
N VAL A 170 5.88 3.37 8.69
CA VAL A 170 5.22 3.72 9.95
C VAL A 170 3.78 3.19 9.90
N ARG A 171 3.27 2.63 11.01
CA ARG A 171 1.90 2.09 11.05
C ARG A 171 1.29 2.20 12.43
N PHE A 172 0.04 2.66 12.50
CA PHE A 172 -0.72 2.59 13.76
C PHE A 172 -0.97 1.14 14.16
N SER A 173 -0.84 0.87 15.47
CA SER A 173 -1.38 -0.35 16.05
C SER A 173 -2.90 -0.40 15.93
N PRO A 174 -3.54 -1.59 16.02
CA PRO A 174 -5.00 -1.72 15.90
C PRO A 174 -5.78 -0.86 16.92
N ASP A 175 -5.26 -0.66 18.12
CA ASP A 175 -5.83 0.15 19.18
C ASP A 175 -5.44 1.64 19.10
N ARG A 176 -4.59 2.01 18.12
CA ARG A 176 -4.03 3.36 17.90
C ARG A 176 -3.28 3.96 19.10
N LYS A 177 -2.85 3.16 20.05
CA LYS A 177 -2.00 3.59 21.17
C LYS A 177 -0.52 3.60 20.81
N HIS A 178 -0.14 2.90 19.75
CA HIS A 178 1.25 2.76 19.33
C HIS A 178 1.42 3.04 17.85
N VAL A 179 2.63 3.44 17.48
CA VAL A 179 3.11 3.46 16.09
C VAL A 179 4.24 2.44 15.98
N ILE A 180 4.09 1.51 15.04
CA ILE A 180 5.09 0.52 14.69
C ILE A 180 5.91 1.11 13.55
N VAL A 181 7.24 1.00 13.65
CA VAL A 181 8.18 1.56 12.68
C VAL A 181 9.16 0.48 12.26
N ASN A 182 9.19 0.19 10.96
CA ASN A 182 10.15 -0.77 10.40
C ASN A 182 11.38 -0.02 9.92
N ASP A 183 12.54 -0.39 10.46
CA ASP A 183 13.82 0.12 9.99
C ASP A 183 14.57 -0.98 9.25
N LEU A 184 14.60 -0.87 7.92
CA LEU A 184 15.25 -1.82 7.03
C LEU A 184 16.77 -1.84 7.24
N GLY A 185 17.36 -0.67 7.49
CA GLY A 185 18.80 -0.52 7.63
C GLY A 185 19.36 -1.09 8.94
N GLU A 186 18.54 -1.17 9.97
CA GLU A 186 18.94 -1.68 11.29
C GLU A 186 18.49 -3.11 11.58
N ASP A 187 17.70 -3.73 10.70
CA ASP A 187 17.00 -4.98 10.98
C ASP A 187 16.19 -4.92 12.29
N LYS A 188 15.44 -3.83 12.49
CA LYS A 188 14.63 -3.59 13.68
C LYS A 188 13.21 -3.14 13.37
N ILE A 189 12.32 -3.49 14.28
CA ILE A 189 11.00 -2.87 14.42
C ILE A 189 11.05 -2.05 15.71
N TYR A 190 10.73 -0.76 15.63
CA TYR A 190 10.53 0.09 16.80
C TYR A 190 9.06 0.21 17.12
N LEU A 191 8.75 0.28 18.41
CA LEU A 191 7.42 0.50 18.95
C LEU A 191 7.43 1.82 19.71
N TYR A 192 6.63 2.77 19.25
CA TYR A 192 6.46 4.07 19.87
C TYR A 192 5.10 4.16 20.53
N ALA A 193 5.05 4.65 21.78
CA ALA A 193 3.79 5.14 22.35
C ALA A 193 3.34 6.36 21.55
N TYR A 194 2.06 6.41 21.18
CA TYR A 194 1.49 7.48 20.38
C TYR A 194 0.63 8.42 21.22
N ASN A 195 1.11 9.62 21.44
CA ASN A 195 0.45 10.69 22.17
C ASN A 195 -0.14 11.70 21.20
N ARG A 196 -1.29 11.38 20.61
CA ARG A 196 -1.89 12.13 19.50
C ARG A 196 -2.01 13.64 19.73
N ASP A 197 -2.26 14.04 20.97
CA ASP A 197 -2.57 15.41 21.36
C ASP A 197 -1.36 16.17 21.94
N ALA A 198 -0.19 15.54 22.03
CA ALA A 198 1.03 16.18 22.48
C ALA A 198 1.54 17.22 21.45
N GLY A 199 2.26 18.22 21.94
CA GLY A 199 2.87 19.27 21.09
C GLY A 199 4.09 18.79 20.33
N ASP A 200 5.05 18.16 21.05
CA ASP A 200 6.38 17.79 20.56
C ASP A 200 6.79 16.34 20.90
N SER A 201 6.17 15.73 21.88
CA SER A 201 6.47 14.35 22.31
C SER A 201 5.36 13.38 21.84
N ILE A 202 5.01 13.47 20.55
CA ILE A 202 3.92 12.70 19.95
C ILE A 202 4.28 11.22 19.86
N LEU A 203 5.52 10.91 19.49
CA LEU A 203 6.08 9.57 19.45
C LEU A 203 7.16 9.44 20.52
N VAL A 204 6.96 8.52 21.48
CA VAL A 204 7.94 8.20 22.53
C VAL A 204 8.30 6.73 22.40
N VAL A 205 9.60 6.43 22.23
CA VAL A 205 10.07 5.05 22.08
C VAL A 205 9.70 4.23 23.32
N LYS A 206 9.07 3.08 23.10
CA LYS A 206 8.65 2.15 24.15
C LYS A 206 9.49 0.88 24.14
N ASP A 207 9.73 0.32 22.94
CA ASP A 207 10.44 -0.96 22.78
C ASP A 207 11.01 -1.08 21.36
N SER A 208 11.84 -2.07 21.13
CA SER A 208 12.30 -2.47 19.81
C SER A 208 12.49 -3.99 19.71
N VAL A 209 12.19 -4.54 18.55
CA VAL A 209 12.35 -5.96 18.23
C VAL A 209 13.41 -6.11 17.15
N LYS A 210 14.47 -6.88 17.46
CA LYS A 210 15.47 -7.26 16.44
C LYS A 210 14.91 -8.33 15.51
N ILE A 211 15.18 -8.14 14.22
CA ILE A 211 14.81 -9.08 13.18
C ILE A 211 16.09 -9.80 12.70
N LYS A 212 15.94 -10.84 11.91
CA LYS A 212 17.05 -11.58 11.34
C LYS A 212 18.02 -10.65 10.62
N PRO A 213 19.32 -10.67 10.95
CA PRO A 213 20.29 -9.79 10.31
C PRO A 213 20.34 -9.98 8.79
N GLY A 214 20.37 -8.87 8.03
CA GLY A 214 20.40 -8.86 6.57
C GLY A 214 19.04 -9.07 5.91
N SER A 215 17.93 -9.13 6.67
CA SER A 215 16.61 -9.41 6.11
C SER A 215 15.86 -8.17 5.65
N GLY A 216 16.05 -7.01 6.27
CA GLY A 216 15.47 -5.74 5.89
C GLY A 216 13.95 -5.66 6.13
N PRO A 217 13.49 -5.39 7.37
CA PRO A 217 12.06 -5.19 7.67
C PRO A 217 11.47 -4.09 6.80
N ARG A 218 10.40 -4.41 6.04
CA ARG A 218 9.83 -3.48 5.07
C ARG A 218 8.41 -3.05 5.46
N HIS A 219 7.44 -3.90 5.24
CA HIS A 219 6.03 -3.62 5.54
C HIS A 219 5.49 -4.59 6.59
N ILE A 220 4.62 -4.09 7.47
CA ILE A 220 3.91 -4.88 8.47
C ILE A 220 2.41 -4.64 8.38
N VAL A 221 1.60 -5.70 8.52
CA VAL A 221 0.14 -5.62 8.56
C VAL A 221 -0.39 -6.35 9.77
N PHE A 222 -1.50 -5.87 10.33
CA PHE A 222 -2.19 -6.53 11.43
C PHE A 222 -3.38 -7.35 10.94
N SER A 223 -3.62 -8.49 11.60
CA SER A 223 -4.86 -9.23 11.42
C SER A 223 -6.07 -8.36 11.77
N PRO A 224 -7.26 -8.57 11.16
CA PRO A 224 -8.45 -7.77 11.46
C PRO A 224 -8.88 -7.77 12.93
N ASN A 225 -8.57 -8.87 13.67
CA ASN A 225 -8.84 -8.96 15.11
C ASN A 225 -7.77 -8.29 15.99
N GLY A 226 -6.72 -7.71 15.38
CA GLY A 226 -5.63 -7.03 16.06
C GLY A 226 -4.66 -7.91 16.86
N LYS A 227 -4.81 -9.23 16.84
CA LYS A 227 -4.02 -10.15 17.70
C LYS A 227 -2.70 -10.58 17.08
N PHE A 228 -2.54 -10.44 15.77
CA PHE A 228 -1.36 -10.89 15.03
C PHE A 228 -0.84 -9.81 14.11
N ALA A 229 0.46 -9.80 13.90
CA ALA A 229 1.13 -8.92 12.95
C ALA A 229 2.02 -9.76 12.01
N TYR A 230 2.11 -9.35 10.75
CA TYR A 230 2.84 -10.05 9.69
C TYR A 230 3.79 -9.07 9.05
N LEU A 231 5.08 -9.35 9.16
CA LEU A 231 6.17 -8.54 8.63
C LEU A 231 6.73 -9.20 7.37
N ILE A 232 6.76 -8.46 6.25
CA ILE A 232 7.54 -8.83 5.08
C ILE A 232 8.90 -8.14 5.13
N GLN A 233 9.96 -8.90 4.78
CA GLN A 233 11.34 -8.47 4.82
C GLN A 233 11.89 -8.42 3.39
N GLU A 234 12.46 -7.26 2.99
CA GLU A 234 12.75 -6.97 1.58
C GLU A 234 13.83 -7.85 0.98
N MET A 235 14.91 -8.12 1.76
CA MET A 235 16.19 -8.51 1.18
C MET A 235 16.36 -10.02 1.01
N GLN A 236 15.69 -10.83 1.83
CA GLN A 236 15.83 -12.29 1.81
C GLN A 236 14.53 -13.06 1.51
N GLY A 237 13.41 -12.35 1.31
CA GLY A 237 12.12 -13.00 1.06
C GLY A 237 11.47 -13.58 2.31
N ASP A 238 11.98 -13.25 3.47
CA ASP A 238 11.47 -13.74 4.75
C ASP A 238 10.14 -13.06 5.10
N LEU A 239 9.28 -13.78 5.81
CA LEU A 239 8.05 -13.32 6.41
C LEU A 239 7.99 -13.78 7.87
N THR A 240 7.89 -12.84 8.79
CA THR A 240 7.80 -13.12 10.23
C THR A 240 6.40 -12.85 10.75
N VAL A 241 5.86 -13.79 11.52
CA VAL A 241 4.56 -13.66 12.20
C VAL A 241 4.80 -13.41 13.67
N PHE A 242 4.06 -12.41 14.19
CA PHE A 242 4.05 -12.06 15.60
C PHE A 242 2.65 -12.19 16.19
N SER A 243 2.56 -12.61 17.45
CA SER A 243 1.43 -12.22 18.28
C SER A 243 1.62 -10.77 18.75
N TYR A 244 0.52 -10.02 18.84
CA TYR A 244 0.53 -8.62 19.28
C TYR A 244 -0.40 -8.42 20.48
N THR A 245 0.10 -7.78 21.51
CA THR A 245 -0.68 -7.42 22.71
C THR A 245 -0.11 -6.14 23.31
N ASP A 246 -0.90 -5.07 23.36
CA ASP A 246 -0.61 -3.80 24.04
C ASP A 246 0.81 -3.26 23.76
N GLY A 247 1.17 -3.18 22.48
CA GLY A 247 2.48 -2.69 22.05
C GLY A 247 3.62 -3.70 22.17
N LEU A 248 3.35 -4.98 22.41
CA LEU A 248 4.36 -6.03 22.43
C LEU A 248 4.21 -6.96 21.22
N LEU A 249 5.31 -7.17 20.52
CA LEU A 249 5.41 -8.12 19.41
C LEU A 249 6.22 -9.35 19.87
N LYS A 250 5.60 -10.52 19.85
CA LYS A 250 6.29 -11.80 20.16
C LYS A 250 6.26 -12.69 18.92
N LYS A 251 7.44 -13.03 18.38
CA LYS A 251 7.57 -13.94 17.23
C LYS A 251 6.95 -15.30 17.51
N ILE A 252 6.11 -15.77 16.59
CA ILE A 252 5.46 -17.09 16.65
C ILE A 252 5.76 -17.97 15.45
N GLN A 253 6.20 -17.38 14.31
CA GLN A 253 6.58 -18.14 13.11
C GLN A 253 7.56 -17.33 12.26
N GLU A 254 8.43 -18.02 11.54
CA GLU A 254 9.16 -17.53 10.37
C GLU A 254 8.85 -18.43 9.18
N THR A 255 8.65 -17.85 8.03
CA THR A 255 8.44 -18.52 6.74
C THR A 255 9.00 -17.62 5.63
N ASP A 256 8.85 -18.02 4.39
CA ASP A 256 9.33 -17.28 3.23
C ASP A 256 8.27 -17.18 2.13
N ILE A 257 8.43 -16.18 1.25
CA ILE A 257 7.61 -16.03 0.05
C ILE A 257 8.31 -16.55 -1.20
N VAL A 258 9.54 -17.02 -1.08
CA VAL A 258 10.37 -17.45 -2.20
C VAL A 258 10.11 -18.93 -2.50
N ALA A 259 10.18 -19.34 -3.75
CA ALA A 259 10.17 -20.77 -4.10
C ALA A 259 11.46 -21.44 -3.62
N LYS A 260 11.36 -22.70 -3.15
CA LYS A 260 12.48 -23.43 -2.51
C LYS A 260 13.78 -23.43 -3.32
N ASP A 261 13.67 -23.49 -4.65
CA ASP A 261 14.83 -23.57 -5.56
C ASP A 261 15.06 -22.29 -6.35
N PHE A 262 14.47 -21.17 -5.90
CA PHE A 262 14.62 -19.89 -6.57
C PHE A 262 16.07 -19.38 -6.45
N LYS A 263 16.68 -19.01 -7.58
CA LYS A 263 18.07 -18.53 -7.68
C LYS A 263 18.18 -17.09 -8.18
N GLY A 264 17.05 -16.42 -8.35
CA GLY A 264 17.02 -15.05 -8.84
C GLY A 264 17.20 -14.00 -7.75
N GLU A 265 17.08 -12.75 -8.14
CA GLU A 265 17.09 -11.62 -7.22
C GLU A 265 15.80 -11.54 -6.42
N ILE A 266 15.92 -11.29 -5.14
CA ILE A 266 14.81 -11.10 -4.20
C ILE A 266 14.62 -9.60 -3.97
N GLY A 267 13.38 -9.18 -3.87
CA GLY A 267 13.01 -7.81 -3.56
C GLY A 267 11.57 -7.79 -3.05
N SER A 268 11.30 -8.44 -1.91
CA SER A 268 9.96 -8.48 -1.34
C SER A 268 9.41 -7.07 -1.17
N ALA A 269 8.13 -6.87 -1.44
CA ALA A 269 7.60 -5.52 -1.49
C ALA A 269 6.39 -5.31 -0.59
N ASP A 270 5.23 -5.68 -1.01
CA ASP A 270 3.99 -5.36 -0.30
C ASP A 270 3.35 -6.60 0.32
N ILE A 271 2.54 -6.37 1.34
CA ILE A 271 1.84 -7.39 2.10
C ILE A 271 0.44 -6.91 2.46
N GLN A 272 -0.58 -7.71 2.16
CA GLN A 272 -1.98 -7.39 2.40
C GLN A 272 -2.72 -8.59 2.99
N ILE A 273 -3.70 -8.32 3.85
CA ILE A 273 -4.62 -9.34 4.39
C ILE A 273 -6.01 -9.11 3.80
N SER A 274 -6.68 -10.18 3.42
CA SER A 274 -8.09 -10.09 3.03
C SER A 274 -8.95 -9.61 4.21
N ALA A 275 -10.00 -8.83 3.93
CA ALA A 275 -10.84 -8.22 4.96
C ALA A 275 -11.49 -9.24 5.92
N ASP A 276 -11.71 -10.48 5.46
CA ASP A 276 -12.21 -11.59 6.26
C ASP A 276 -11.13 -12.27 7.15
N GLY A 277 -9.87 -11.80 7.04
CA GLY A 277 -8.74 -12.31 7.82
C GLY A 277 -8.27 -13.72 7.44
N LYS A 278 -8.76 -14.30 6.34
CA LYS A 278 -8.44 -15.71 5.99
C LYS A 278 -7.17 -15.88 5.18
N PHE A 279 -6.79 -14.86 4.40
CA PHE A 279 -5.65 -14.96 3.48
C PHE A 279 -4.73 -13.75 3.59
N LEU A 280 -3.44 -14.04 3.51
CA LEU A 280 -2.40 -13.06 3.38
C LEU A 280 -1.74 -13.20 2.00
N TYR A 281 -1.45 -12.07 1.38
CA TYR A 281 -0.79 -11.94 0.10
C TYR A 281 0.51 -11.18 0.29
N ALA A 282 1.57 -11.62 -0.39
CA ALA A 282 2.89 -10.98 -0.32
C ALA A 282 3.54 -10.97 -1.70
N SER A 283 3.98 -9.79 -2.18
CA SER A 283 4.60 -9.64 -3.49
C SER A 283 6.12 -9.69 -3.41
N ASN A 284 6.74 -10.22 -4.46
CA ASN A 284 8.18 -10.23 -4.66
C ASN A 284 8.53 -9.63 -6.02
N ARG A 285 9.34 -8.58 -6.00
CA ARG A 285 9.94 -7.92 -7.17
C ARG A 285 11.13 -8.74 -7.67
N GLY A 286 12.30 -8.12 -7.82
CA GLY A 286 13.51 -8.77 -8.30
C GLY A 286 13.26 -9.44 -9.65
N THR A 287 13.62 -10.71 -9.77
CA THR A 287 13.39 -11.49 -10.98
C THR A 287 12.18 -12.43 -10.90
N ALA A 288 11.60 -12.65 -9.70
CA ALA A 288 10.42 -13.51 -9.52
C ALA A 288 9.14 -12.85 -10.06
N ASN A 289 8.89 -11.60 -9.73
CA ASN A 289 7.70 -10.85 -10.13
C ASN A 289 6.40 -11.62 -9.87
N ASP A 290 6.21 -12.05 -8.64
CA ASP A 290 5.12 -12.92 -8.23
C ASP A 290 4.42 -12.45 -6.95
N ILE A 291 3.30 -13.11 -6.65
CA ILE A 291 2.57 -13.01 -5.40
C ILE A 291 2.44 -14.41 -4.78
N THR A 292 2.82 -14.53 -3.52
CA THR A 292 2.60 -15.70 -2.68
C THR A 292 1.34 -15.49 -1.85
N VAL A 293 0.50 -16.54 -1.77
CA VAL A 293 -0.75 -16.56 -1.01
C VAL A 293 -0.60 -17.53 0.15
N PHE A 294 -0.96 -17.07 1.35
CA PHE A 294 -1.00 -17.87 2.56
C PHE A 294 -2.41 -17.93 3.13
N ALA A 295 -2.79 -19.08 3.69
CA ALA A 295 -3.94 -19.19 4.58
C ALA A 295 -3.51 -18.82 5.99
N ILE A 296 -4.29 -17.95 6.65
CA ILE A 296 -4.07 -17.57 8.05
C ILE A 296 -4.83 -18.55 8.94
N GLN A 297 -4.14 -19.15 9.89
CA GLN A 297 -4.72 -20.11 10.84
C GLN A 297 -5.32 -19.37 12.06
N LYS A 298 -6.09 -20.07 12.89
CA LYS A 298 -6.72 -19.50 14.09
C LYS A 298 -5.71 -18.96 15.12
N ASP A 299 -4.52 -19.58 15.17
CA ASP A 299 -3.40 -19.18 16.02
C ASP A 299 -2.50 -18.12 15.38
N GLY A 300 -2.89 -17.59 14.23
CA GLY A 300 -2.15 -16.58 13.46
C GLY A 300 -1.07 -17.12 12.54
N GLN A 301 -0.73 -18.40 12.62
CA GLN A 301 0.29 -18.97 11.76
C GLN A 301 -0.16 -19.04 10.28
N LEU A 302 0.81 -19.08 9.39
CA LEU A 302 0.63 -19.06 7.95
C LEU A 302 0.91 -20.42 7.33
N ILE A 303 0.04 -20.84 6.41
CA ILE A 303 0.27 -22.00 5.54
C ILE A 303 0.29 -21.52 4.10
N LYS A 304 1.43 -21.67 3.40
CA LYS A 304 1.60 -21.32 1.99
C LYS A 304 0.62 -22.13 1.14
N LYS A 305 -0.14 -21.45 0.28
CA LYS A 305 -1.18 -22.09 -0.55
C LYS A 305 -0.82 -22.10 -2.01
N SER A 306 -0.34 -20.97 -2.54
CA SER A 306 0.01 -20.83 -3.95
C SER A 306 1.00 -19.67 -4.15
N GLN A 307 1.65 -19.69 -5.28
CA GLN A 307 2.50 -18.62 -5.78
C GLN A 307 2.18 -18.44 -7.27
N SER A 308 2.02 -17.22 -7.72
CA SER A 308 1.57 -16.90 -9.08
C SER A 308 2.31 -15.69 -9.63
N SER A 309 2.69 -15.73 -10.91
CA SER A 309 3.21 -14.55 -11.61
C SER A 309 2.21 -13.40 -11.55
N THR A 310 2.71 -12.19 -11.39
CA THR A 310 1.92 -10.95 -11.44
C THR A 310 1.69 -10.44 -12.86
N LEU A 311 2.29 -11.09 -13.88
CA LEU A 311 2.16 -10.78 -15.30
C LEU A 311 2.73 -9.42 -15.70
N GLY A 312 3.67 -8.90 -14.91
CA GLY A 312 4.41 -7.65 -15.15
C GLY A 312 5.72 -7.65 -14.39
N LYS A 313 6.47 -6.55 -14.41
CA LYS A 313 7.77 -6.41 -13.75
C LYS A 313 7.73 -5.36 -12.65
N GLY A 314 8.29 -5.70 -11.49
CA GLY A 314 8.35 -4.84 -10.32
C GLY A 314 6.98 -4.65 -9.63
N PRO A 315 6.31 -5.72 -9.13
CA PRO A 315 5.05 -5.61 -8.38
C PRO A 315 5.31 -4.97 -7.00
N ARG A 316 5.51 -3.64 -7.00
CA ARG A 316 5.90 -2.87 -5.79
C ARG A 316 4.77 -2.72 -4.79
N ALA A 317 3.54 -2.57 -5.29
CA ALA A 317 2.34 -2.47 -4.47
C ALA A 317 1.18 -3.22 -5.12
N PHE A 318 0.27 -3.70 -4.30
CA PHE A 318 -0.99 -4.25 -4.74
C PHE A 318 -2.09 -3.92 -3.72
N VAL A 319 -3.34 -4.07 -4.13
CA VAL A 319 -4.47 -3.84 -3.23
C VAL A 319 -5.58 -4.85 -3.49
N ILE A 320 -6.22 -5.32 -2.43
CA ILE A 320 -7.48 -6.05 -2.53
C ILE A 320 -8.60 -5.01 -2.53
N ASP A 321 -9.49 -5.06 -3.52
CA ASP A 321 -10.62 -4.14 -3.60
C ASP A 321 -11.56 -4.27 -2.40
N PRO A 322 -12.39 -3.26 -2.07
CA PRO A 322 -13.27 -3.29 -0.90
C PRO A 322 -14.29 -4.43 -0.88
N SER A 323 -14.65 -4.99 -2.04
CA SER A 323 -15.53 -6.18 -2.11
C SER A 323 -14.79 -7.49 -1.84
N GLY A 324 -13.47 -7.47 -1.84
CA GLY A 324 -12.62 -8.65 -1.73
C GLY A 324 -12.62 -9.56 -2.95
N LYS A 325 -13.23 -9.15 -4.07
CA LYS A 325 -13.34 -9.95 -5.30
C LYS A 325 -12.15 -9.79 -6.24
N TRP A 326 -11.46 -8.64 -6.16
CA TRP A 326 -10.41 -8.26 -7.08
C TRP A 326 -9.11 -7.98 -6.33
N LEU A 327 -8.00 -8.27 -6.98
CA LEU A 327 -6.66 -7.91 -6.53
C LEU A 327 -5.98 -7.17 -7.68
N LEU A 328 -5.58 -5.92 -7.43
CA LEU A 328 -4.93 -5.04 -8.39
C LEU A 328 -3.44 -4.98 -8.08
N VAL A 329 -2.59 -5.27 -9.03
CA VAL A 329 -1.12 -5.27 -8.88
C VAL A 329 -0.51 -4.18 -9.74
N GLY A 330 0.21 -3.25 -9.13
CA GLY A 330 0.95 -2.20 -9.82
C GLY A 330 2.39 -2.62 -10.13
N HIS A 331 2.76 -2.49 -11.39
CA HIS A 331 4.09 -2.84 -11.87
C HIS A 331 4.90 -1.58 -12.18
N GLN A 332 5.88 -1.31 -11.33
CA GLN A 332 6.74 -0.13 -11.44
C GLN A 332 7.49 -0.07 -12.77
N TYR A 333 7.87 -1.22 -13.37
CA TYR A 333 8.74 -1.26 -14.54
C TYR A 333 8.02 -1.58 -15.85
N THR A 334 6.88 -2.26 -15.83
CA THR A 334 6.05 -2.48 -17.03
C THR A 334 4.96 -1.44 -17.22
N ASN A 335 4.83 -0.49 -16.27
CA ASN A 335 3.94 0.67 -16.39
C ASN A 335 2.48 0.26 -16.59
N ASP A 336 1.99 -0.67 -15.79
CA ASP A 336 0.62 -1.13 -15.83
C ASP A 336 0.09 -1.56 -14.47
N VAL A 337 -1.24 -1.64 -14.37
CA VAL A 337 -1.93 -2.31 -13.27
C VAL A 337 -2.64 -3.52 -13.83
N VAL A 338 -2.31 -4.71 -13.34
CA VAL A 338 -2.98 -5.96 -13.69
C VAL A 338 -4.09 -6.22 -12.69
N ILE A 339 -5.30 -6.53 -13.18
CA ILE A 339 -6.46 -6.83 -12.33
C ILE A 339 -6.73 -8.33 -12.35
N PHE A 340 -6.57 -8.96 -11.18
CA PHE A 340 -6.88 -10.36 -10.96
C PHE A 340 -8.25 -10.53 -10.31
N LYS A 341 -8.96 -11.60 -10.68
CA LYS A 341 -10.10 -12.10 -9.92
C LYS A 341 -9.59 -12.91 -8.74
N ARG A 342 -10.05 -12.57 -7.54
CA ARG A 342 -9.71 -13.28 -6.30
C ARG A 342 -10.80 -14.28 -5.95
N ASN A 343 -10.44 -15.53 -5.71
CA ASN A 343 -11.34 -16.53 -5.15
C ASN A 343 -11.37 -16.36 -3.61
N GLN A 344 -12.49 -15.92 -3.06
CA GLN A 344 -12.63 -15.63 -1.64
C GLN A 344 -12.63 -16.89 -0.74
N ILE A 345 -12.78 -18.09 -1.32
CA ILE A 345 -12.78 -19.36 -0.58
C ILE A 345 -11.38 -19.97 -0.51
N THR A 346 -10.63 -19.90 -1.62
CA THR A 346 -9.30 -20.53 -1.73
C THR A 346 -8.15 -19.55 -1.62
N GLY A 347 -8.39 -18.24 -1.76
CA GLY A 347 -7.39 -17.19 -1.84
C GLY A 347 -6.72 -17.07 -3.21
N ALA A 348 -6.92 -18.01 -4.13
CA ALA A 348 -6.28 -18.02 -5.44
C ALA A 348 -6.64 -16.78 -6.28
N ILE A 349 -5.70 -16.34 -7.11
CA ILE A 349 -5.89 -15.24 -8.06
C ILE A 349 -5.86 -15.77 -9.50
N THR A 350 -6.68 -15.18 -10.37
CA THR A 350 -6.77 -15.56 -11.79
C THR A 350 -6.79 -14.28 -12.63
N ASP A 351 -6.01 -14.25 -13.70
CA ASP A 351 -5.98 -13.11 -14.61
C ASP A 351 -7.37 -12.86 -15.24
N THR A 352 -7.76 -11.59 -15.27
CA THR A 352 -9.02 -11.16 -15.90
C THR A 352 -8.84 -10.67 -17.33
N GLY A 353 -7.59 -10.49 -17.77
CA GLY A 353 -7.26 -9.78 -19.00
C GLY A 353 -7.38 -8.25 -18.89
N LYS A 354 -7.87 -7.70 -17.78
CA LYS A 354 -8.02 -6.25 -17.60
C LYS A 354 -6.71 -5.62 -17.13
N ARG A 355 -6.37 -4.50 -17.78
CA ARG A 355 -5.13 -3.74 -17.50
C ARG A 355 -5.42 -2.25 -17.49
N ILE A 356 -4.83 -1.51 -16.54
CA ILE A 356 -4.76 -0.04 -16.57
C ILE A 356 -3.35 0.32 -17.04
N ALA A 357 -3.22 0.93 -18.21
CA ALA A 357 -1.95 1.47 -18.68
C ALA A 357 -1.65 2.75 -17.87
N LEU A 358 -0.58 2.74 -17.07
CA LEU A 358 -0.23 3.84 -16.17
C LEU A 358 1.25 3.77 -15.82
N GLY A 359 1.98 4.87 -15.96
CA GLY A 359 3.40 4.95 -15.63
C GLY A 359 3.67 4.69 -14.16
N ALA A 360 4.53 3.71 -13.87
CA ALA A 360 5.08 3.34 -12.56
C ALA A 360 4.09 3.42 -11.38
N PRO A 361 2.95 2.70 -11.39
CA PRO A 361 2.00 2.68 -10.29
C PRO A 361 2.60 1.96 -9.07
N VAL A 362 2.61 2.64 -7.90
CA VAL A 362 3.32 2.13 -6.70
C VAL A 362 2.54 2.29 -5.39
N CYS A 363 1.34 2.87 -5.44
CA CYS A 363 0.45 2.97 -4.29
C CYS A 363 -1.02 2.99 -4.73
N PHE A 364 -1.90 2.37 -3.95
CA PHE A 364 -3.34 2.27 -4.26
C PHE A 364 -4.19 2.57 -3.03
N VAL A 365 -5.22 3.38 -3.19
CA VAL A 365 -6.21 3.64 -2.15
C VAL A 365 -7.62 3.66 -2.74
N PHE A 366 -8.54 2.92 -2.14
CA PHE A 366 -9.95 2.97 -2.48
C PHE A 366 -10.72 3.91 -1.55
N VAL A 367 -11.50 4.83 -2.12
CA VAL A 367 -12.41 5.72 -1.38
C VAL A 367 -13.81 5.57 -1.95
N PRO A 368 -14.85 5.27 -1.12
CA PRO A 368 -16.22 5.18 -1.60
C PRO A 368 -16.64 6.47 -2.31
N LYS A 369 -17.35 6.36 -3.42
CA LYS A 369 -18.07 7.50 -4.02
C LYS A 369 -19.25 7.88 -3.14
N LYS A 370 -19.47 9.17 -2.97
CA LYS A 370 -20.62 9.71 -2.24
C LYS A 370 -21.84 9.83 -3.14
#